data_58c8c2529789dcc49d78d5c016dc0dbc
#
_entry.id   58c8c2529789dcc49d78d5c016dc0dbc
#
_cell.length_a   1.000
_cell.length_b   1.000
_cell.length_c   1.000
_cell.angle_alpha   90.00
_cell.angle_beta   90.00
_cell.angle_gamma   90.00
#
_symmetry.space_group_name_H-M   'P 1'
#
loop_
_entity.id
_entity.type
_entity.pdbx_description
1 polymer ?
#
loop_
_entity_poly.entity_id
_entity_poly.type
_entity_poly.pdbx_seq_one_letter_code
_entity_poly.pdbx_strand_id
1 'polypeptide(L)'
;MLSFEPHTLSPAQLQGYLQSAVAPRPIAFASTVDMNGKPNLSPFSFFNVFSSNPPILVFSPARRVRNNTTKHTLENCEATREVVINVVNYDIVQQASLSSTEYPEGVNEFLKSGLTMLPSDMVKPYRVAESPVQMECKVNEIIALGNQGGAGNLIICEVVKIHIHENILDEKNMIDQNKIDLVSRLGGNWYSRSNQGLFEVEKPLTTLGIGVDEIPDFIKKSTVFDGNDLGKLGNIEALPTQEEITIFVKQNFAVKGVLSSDDEMKIHQKAKEYLNNNDALSAWKVLLAKK
;
A
#
# COMPACT_ATOMS: atom_id res chain seq x y z
N MET A 1 10.81 -9.44 -23.66
CA MET A 1 9.59 -9.39 -22.81
C MET A 1 8.79 -10.65 -23.09
N LEU A 2 8.24 -11.30 -22.03
CA LEU A 2 7.32 -12.44 -22.18
C LEU A 2 5.89 -11.90 -22.30
N SER A 3 5.11 -12.39 -23.29
CA SER A 3 3.73 -11.98 -23.53
C SER A 3 2.84 -13.20 -23.67
N PHE A 4 1.64 -13.16 -23.11
CA PHE A 4 0.64 -14.21 -23.21
C PHE A 4 -0.77 -13.63 -23.03
N GLU A 5 -1.75 -14.31 -23.57
CA GLU A 5 -3.15 -14.01 -23.35
C GLU A 5 -3.66 -14.77 -22.10
N PRO A 6 -4.41 -14.13 -21.18
CA PRO A 6 -4.83 -14.74 -19.91
C PRO A 6 -5.54 -16.10 -20.07
N HIS A 7 -6.33 -16.27 -21.12
CA HIS A 7 -7.09 -17.50 -21.36
C HIS A 7 -6.21 -18.70 -21.78
N THR A 8 -4.94 -18.46 -22.17
CA THR A 8 -3.98 -19.52 -22.53
C THR A 8 -3.30 -20.13 -21.31
N LEU A 9 -3.48 -19.51 -20.13
CA LEU A 9 -2.87 -19.96 -18.87
C LEU A 9 -3.87 -20.77 -18.05
N SER A 10 -3.35 -21.68 -17.26
CA SER A 10 -4.16 -22.31 -16.20
C SER A 10 -4.55 -21.27 -15.15
N PRO A 11 -5.71 -21.41 -14.47
CA PRO A 11 -6.12 -20.48 -13.41
C PRO A 11 -5.05 -20.29 -12.31
N ALA A 12 -4.31 -21.33 -11.97
CA ALA A 12 -3.23 -21.27 -10.98
C ALA A 12 -2.04 -20.43 -11.45
N GLN A 13 -1.63 -20.55 -12.71
CA GLN A 13 -0.55 -19.74 -13.28
C GLN A 13 -0.95 -18.27 -13.38
N LEU A 14 -2.17 -18.00 -13.89
CA LEU A 14 -2.70 -16.64 -13.99
C LEU A 14 -2.79 -15.99 -12.60
N GLN A 15 -3.33 -16.72 -11.62
CA GLN A 15 -3.39 -16.24 -10.23
C GLN A 15 -1.99 -15.93 -9.67
N GLY A 16 -1.00 -16.78 -9.93
CA GLY A 16 0.39 -16.57 -9.52
C GLY A 16 0.96 -15.26 -10.07
N TYR A 17 0.78 -15.00 -11.38
CA TYR A 17 1.24 -13.75 -11.99
C TYR A 17 0.50 -12.53 -11.44
N LEU A 18 -0.83 -12.58 -11.36
CA LEU A 18 -1.62 -11.45 -10.87
C LEU A 18 -1.29 -11.11 -9.42
N GLN A 19 -1.19 -12.13 -8.54
CA GLN A 19 -0.87 -11.90 -7.13
C GLN A 19 0.56 -11.43 -6.88
N SER A 20 1.49 -11.74 -7.79
CA SER A 20 2.87 -11.27 -7.70
C SER A 20 3.04 -9.88 -8.30
N ALA A 21 2.31 -9.55 -9.36
CA ALA A 21 2.39 -8.25 -10.04
C ALA A 21 1.59 -7.17 -9.30
N VAL A 22 0.39 -7.53 -8.78
CA VAL A 22 -0.45 -6.62 -7.99
C VAL A 22 -0.12 -6.84 -6.50
N ALA A 23 0.99 -6.27 -6.06
CA ALA A 23 1.54 -6.40 -4.71
C ALA A 23 2.33 -5.12 -4.35
N PRO A 24 2.50 -4.81 -3.06
CA PRO A 24 1.94 -5.48 -1.89
C PRO A 24 0.45 -5.20 -1.71
N ARG A 25 -0.31 -6.17 -1.22
CA ARG A 25 -1.75 -6.02 -0.97
C ARG A 25 -2.03 -5.93 0.54
N PRO A 26 -2.84 -4.97 0.99
CA PRO A 26 -3.32 -4.94 2.37
C PRO A 26 -4.19 -6.16 2.67
N ILE A 27 -4.40 -6.44 3.95
CA ILE A 27 -5.13 -7.62 4.40
C ILE A 27 -6.38 -7.16 5.17
N ALA A 28 -7.57 -7.51 4.66
CA ALA A 28 -8.81 -7.44 5.40
C ALA A 28 -8.93 -8.70 6.26
N PHE A 29 -8.74 -8.59 7.56
CA PHE A 29 -9.02 -9.66 8.50
C PHE A 29 -10.50 -9.56 8.90
N ALA A 30 -11.33 -10.20 8.08
CA ALA A 30 -12.77 -10.05 8.13
C ALA A 30 -13.39 -10.97 9.17
N SER A 31 -14.07 -10.37 10.14
CA SER A 31 -14.92 -11.06 11.11
C SER A 31 -16.38 -10.91 10.71
N THR A 32 -17.10 -12.00 10.71
CA THR A 32 -18.53 -12.08 10.43
C THR A 32 -19.22 -12.98 11.44
N VAL A 33 -20.55 -12.96 11.47
CA VAL A 33 -21.36 -13.94 12.21
C VAL A 33 -22.44 -14.51 11.30
N ASP A 34 -22.83 -15.77 11.54
CA ASP A 34 -24.01 -16.36 10.89
C ASP A 34 -25.31 -15.81 11.49
N MET A 35 -26.45 -16.24 10.98
CA MET A 35 -27.77 -15.85 11.49
C MET A 35 -28.03 -16.28 12.95
N ASN A 36 -27.27 -17.25 13.48
CA ASN A 36 -27.33 -17.73 14.85
C ASN A 36 -26.29 -17.05 15.76
N GLY A 37 -25.51 -16.10 15.24
CA GLY A 37 -24.47 -15.39 15.99
C GLY A 37 -23.15 -16.17 16.13
N LYS A 38 -22.93 -17.28 15.38
CA LYS A 38 -21.67 -18.00 15.40
C LYS A 38 -20.59 -17.17 14.67
N PRO A 39 -19.44 -16.95 15.31
CA PRO A 39 -18.37 -16.14 14.72
C PRO A 39 -17.61 -16.91 13.64
N ASN A 40 -17.13 -16.18 12.63
CA ASN A 40 -16.19 -16.61 11.62
C ASN A 40 -15.15 -15.51 11.39
N LEU A 41 -13.88 -15.87 11.25
CA LEU A 41 -12.77 -14.96 11.09
C LEU A 41 -11.81 -15.46 10.00
N SER A 42 -11.59 -14.66 8.94
CA SER A 42 -10.73 -15.08 7.83
C SER A 42 -10.02 -13.89 7.18
N PRO A 43 -8.73 -14.01 6.77
CA PRO A 43 -8.00 -12.96 6.09
C PRO A 43 -8.22 -13.00 4.56
N PHE A 44 -8.35 -11.81 3.97
CA PHE A 44 -8.47 -11.61 2.52
C PHE A 44 -7.52 -10.52 2.06
N SER A 45 -6.71 -10.78 1.03
CA SER A 45 -5.78 -9.81 0.48
C SER A 45 -6.21 -9.20 -0.86
N PHE A 46 -7.37 -9.57 -1.39
CA PHE A 46 -8.06 -8.77 -2.39
C PHE A 46 -8.90 -7.73 -1.65
N PHE A 47 -8.25 -6.62 -1.26
CA PHE A 47 -8.80 -5.63 -0.36
C PHE A 47 -8.19 -4.25 -0.60
N ASN A 48 -9.02 -3.20 -0.53
CA ASN A 48 -8.54 -1.83 -0.48
C ASN A 48 -9.65 -0.87 0.00
N VAL A 49 -9.26 0.45 0.19
CA VAL A 49 -10.18 1.57 0.37
C VAL A 49 -10.50 2.19 -0.99
N PHE A 50 -11.79 2.48 -1.26
CA PHE A 50 -12.25 2.97 -2.56
C PHE A 50 -12.94 4.34 -2.51
N SER A 51 -13.35 4.78 -1.32
CA SER A 51 -13.91 6.13 -1.11
C SER A 51 -13.72 6.54 0.35
N SER A 52 -13.57 7.85 0.58
CA SER A 52 -13.51 8.45 1.92
C SER A 52 -14.82 9.18 2.29
N ASN A 53 -15.66 9.48 1.32
CA ASN A 53 -16.97 10.11 1.54
C ASN A 53 -17.98 9.64 0.48
N PRO A 54 -18.85 8.64 0.82
CA PRO A 54 -18.83 7.84 2.03
C PRO A 54 -17.56 6.98 2.17
N PRO A 55 -17.21 6.51 3.40
CA PRO A 55 -16.02 5.71 3.63
C PRO A 55 -16.24 4.25 3.21
N ILE A 56 -15.79 3.89 2.02
CA ILE A 56 -16.03 2.57 1.40
C ILE A 56 -14.76 1.73 1.38
N LEU A 57 -14.88 0.53 1.91
CA LEU A 57 -13.94 -0.55 1.76
C LEU A 57 -14.50 -1.62 0.81
N VAL A 58 -13.62 -2.26 0.04
CA VAL A 58 -14.00 -3.41 -0.80
C VAL A 58 -13.01 -4.54 -0.56
N PHE A 59 -13.52 -5.73 -0.25
CA PHE A 59 -12.72 -6.95 -0.22
C PHE A 59 -13.41 -8.06 -1.00
N SER A 60 -12.65 -9.09 -1.42
CA SER A 60 -13.18 -10.11 -2.30
C SER A 60 -12.82 -11.52 -1.86
N PRO A 61 -13.73 -12.25 -1.22
CA PRO A 61 -13.65 -13.69 -1.06
C PRO A 61 -13.81 -14.39 -2.41
N ALA A 62 -12.76 -15.04 -2.89
CA ALA A 62 -12.84 -15.84 -4.10
C ALA A 62 -13.48 -17.23 -3.82
N ARG A 63 -14.21 -17.76 -4.81
CA ARG A 63 -14.66 -19.14 -4.82
C ARG A 63 -13.47 -20.10 -4.79
N ARG A 64 -13.57 -21.19 -4.03
CA ARG A 64 -12.49 -22.18 -3.95
C ARG A 64 -12.24 -22.82 -5.32
N VAL A 65 -10.99 -22.80 -5.79
CA VAL A 65 -10.63 -23.39 -7.09
C VAL A 65 -10.88 -24.88 -7.12
N ARG A 66 -10.63 -25.58 -5.98
CA ARG A 66 -10.68 -27.05 -5.88
C ARG A 66 -12.08 -27.63 -6.09
N ASN A 67 -13.12 -27.01 -5.54
CA ASN A 67 -14.48 -27.56 -5.49
C ASN A 67 -15.58 -26.53 -5.81
N ASN A 68 -15.21 -25.34 -6.24
CA ASN A 68 -16.11 -24.24 -6.60
C ASN A 68 -17.12 -23.85 -5.50
N THR A 69 -16.74 -24.02 -4.21
CA THR A 69 -17.58 -23.60 -3.08
C THR A 69 -17.29 -22.16 -2.67
N THR A 70 -18.23 -21.54 -1.98
CA THR A 70 -18.12 -20.21 -1.37
C THR A 70 -17.34 -20.26 -0.05
N LYS A 71 -16.99 -19.12 0.48
CA LYS A 71 -16.42 -18.94 1.82
C LYS A 71 -17.54 -18.57 2.80
N HIS A 72 -17.49 -19.07 4.05
CA HIS A 72 -18.46 -18.72 5.09
C HIS A 72 -18.58 -17.22 5.31
N THR A 73 -17.48 -16.47 5.15
CA THR A 73 -17.49 -14.99 5.20
C THR A 73 -18.43 -14.38 4.15
N LEU A 74 -18.46 -14.90 2.92
CA LEU A 74 -19.39 -14.43 1.89
C LEU A 74 -20.84 -14.72 2.28
N GLU A 75 -21.11 -15.95 2.67
CA GLU A 75 -22.46 -16.43 3.07
C GLU A 75 -23.00 -15.61 4.25
N ASN A 76 -22.16 -15.33 5.25
CA ASN A 76 -22.50 -14.49 6.39
C ASN A 76 -22.77 -13.02 5.96
N CYS A 77 -21.95 -12.45 5.08
CA CYS A 77 -22.18 -11.10 4.56
C CYS A 77 -23.46 -10.99 3.73
N GLU A 78 -23.83 -12.04 2.97
CA GLU A 78 -25.09 -12.11 2.25
C GLU A 78 -26.29 -12.13 3.20
N ALA A 79 -26.18 -12.92 4.28
CA ALA A 79 -27.25 -13.12 5.25
C ALA A 79 -27.43 -11.95 6.22
N THR A 80 -26.34 -11.39 6.77
CA THR A 80 -26.39 -10.41 7.87
C THR A 80 -26.15 -8.97 7.45
N ARG A 81 -25.51 -8.77 6.29
CA ARG A 81 -25.08 -7.44 5.80
C ARG A 81 -24.17 -6.69 6.76
N GLU A 82 -23.37 -7.42 7.54
CA GLU A 82 -22.47 -6.86 8.53
C GLU A 82 -21.12 -7.55 8.50
N VAL A 83 -20.05 -6.78 8.69
CA VAL A 83 -18.67 -7.27 8.77
C VAL A 83 -17.83 -6.32 9.60
N VAL A 84 -16.83 -6.87 10.32
CA VAL A 84 -15.74 -6.07 10.92
C VAL A 84 -14.47 -6.37 10.16
N ILE A 85 -13.81 -5.33 9.66
CA ILE A 85 -12.49 -5.43 9.04
C ILE A 85 -11.45 -5.02 10.09
N ASN A 86 -10.62 -6.00 10.46
CA ASN A 86 -9.50 -5.78 11.38
C ASN A 86 -8.21 -5.67 10.57
N VAL A 87 -7.33 -4.73 10.93
CA VAL A 87 -6.05 -4.54 10.26
C VAL A 87 -5.03 -5.55 10.80
N VAL A 88 -4.24 -6.14 9.91
CA VAL A 88 -3.18 -7.09 10.29
C VAL A 88 -1.84 -6.36 10.33
N ASN A 89 -1.22 -6.35 11.50
CA ASN A 89 0.16 -5.92 11.71
C ASN A 89 1.09 -7.13 11.88
N TYR A 90 2.37 -6.86 12.11
CA TYR A 90 3.37 -7.92 12.24
C TYR A 90 3.13 -8.83 13.47
N ASP A 91 2.61 -8.27 14.56
CA ASP A 91 2.42 -9.00 15.82
C ASP A 91 1.38 -10.14 15.69
N ILE A 92 0.36 -9.97 14.83
CA ILE A 92 -0.73 -10.96 14.66
C ILE A 92 -0.70 -11.70 13.32
N VAL A 93 0.32 -11.49 12.48
CA VAL A 93 0.34 -12.05 11.12
C VAL A 93 0.28 -13.58 11.08
N GLN A 94 0.92 -14.27 12.02
CA GLN A 94 0.90 -15.74 12.09
C GLN A 94 -0.47 -16.26 12.51
N GLN A 95 -1.12 -15.61 13.47
CA GLN A 95 -2.48 -15.92 13.91
C GLN A 95 -3.50 -15.67 12.80
N ALA A 96 -3.35 -14.55 12.06
CA ALA A 96 -4.16 -14.25 10.90
C ALA A 96 -3.96 -15.28 9.77
N SER A 97 -2.72 -15.74 9.55
CA SER A 97 -2.43 -16.83 8.61
C SER A 97 -3.09 -18.14 9.03
N LEU A 98 -3.03 -18.50 10.32
CA LEU A 98 -3.66 -19.72 10.85
C LEU A 98 -5.18 -19.69 10.68
N SER A 99 -5.84 -18.53 10.83
CA SER A 99 -7.28 -18.36 10.62
C SER A 99 -7.72 -18.59 9.15
N SER A 100 -6.77 -18.65 8.21
CA SER A 100 -7.07 -18.98 6.80
C SER A 100 -7.30 -20.48 6.55
N THR A 101 -7.09 -21.33 7.56
CA THR A 101 -7.31 -22.77 7.47
C THR A 101 -8.77 -23.06 7.13
N GLU A 102 -9.01 -24.01 6.22
CA GLU A 102 -10.36 -24.41 5.84
C GLU A 102 -10.97 -25.31 6.92
N TYR A 103 -11.33 -24.71 8.04
CA TYR A 103 -12.05 -25.42 9.10
C TYR A 103 -13.49 -25.76 8.66
N PRO A 104 -14.08 -26.84 9.22
CA PRO A 104 -15.49 -27.13 9.04
C PRO A 104 -16.40 -25.98 9.50
N GLU A 105 -17.61 -25.95 8.97
CA GLU A 105 -18.64 -24.98 9.39
C GLU A 105 -18.87 -25.03 10.93
N GLY A 106 -18.99 -23.85 11.52
CA GLY A 106 -19.22 -23.67 12.96
C GLY A 106 -17.98 -23.77 13.85
N VAL A 107 -16.79 -23.98 13.27
CA VAL A 107 -15.54 -23.84 14.01
C VAL A 107 -15.23 -22.36 14.18
N ASN A 108 -14.89 -21.96 15.40
CA ASN A 108 -14.53 -20.57 15.73
C ASN A 108 -13.03 -20.34 15.52
N GLU A 109 -12.66 -19.59 14.48
CA GLU A 109 -11.27 -19.31 14.14
C GLU A 109 -10.58 -18.36 15.15
N PHE A 110 -11.31 -17.54 15.89
CA PHE A 110 -10.73 -16.77 17.01
C PHE A 110 -10.09 -17.71 18.04
N LEU A 111 -10.83 -18.76 18.45
CA LEU A 111 -10.30 -19.76 19.39
C LEU A 111 -9.14 -20.54 18.79
N LYS A 112 -9.23 -20.92 17.51
CA LYS A 112 -8.18 -21.67 16.82
C LYS A 112 -6.88 -20.89 16.69
N SER A 113 -6.96 -19.57 16.49
CA SER A 113 -5.81 -18.71 16.34
C SER A 113 -5.35 -18.04 17.65
N GLY A 114 -6.08 -18.26 18.76
CA GLY A 114 -5.75 -17.65 20.06
C GLY A 114 -5.94 -16.13 20.08
N LEU A 115 -6.95 -15.64 19.32
CA LEU A 115 -7.32 -14.23 19.28
C LEU A 115 -8.54 -13.95 20.16
N THR A 116 -8.58 -12.76 20.72
CA THR A 116 -9.63 -12.34 21.65
C THR A 116 -10.78 -11.64 20.94
N MET A 117 -12.00 -12.14 21.16
CA MET A 117 -13.22 -11.50 20.64
C MET A 117 -13.61 -10.31 21.50
N LEU A 118 -13.76 -9.12 20.90
CA LEU A 118 -14.38 -7.95 21.52
C LEU A 118 -15.74 -7.69 20.90
N PRO A 119 -16.78 -7.37 21.68
CA PRO A 119 -18.05 -6.93 21.14
C PRO A 119 -17.89 -5.67 20.29
N SER A 120 -18.63 -5.58 19.19
CA SER A 120 -18.77 -4.37 18.40
C SER A 120 -19.86 -3.47 18.96
N ASP A 121 -19.85 -2.19 18.57
CA ASP A 121 -20.80 -1.19 19.04
C ASP A 121 -21.98 -0.99 18.06
N MET A 122 -21.75 -1.13 16.76
CA MET A 122 -22.69 -0.79 15.69
C MET A 122 -23.12 -2.01 14.86
N VAL A 123 -22.40 -3.13 14.95
CA VAL A 123 -22.66 -4.37 14.19
C VAL A 123 -22.55 -5.58 15.11
N LYS A 124 -23.04 -6.75 14.65
CA LYS A 124 -23.00 -7.99 15.43
C LYS A 124 -21.66 -8.72 15.42
N PRO A 125 -20.90 -8.76 14.30
CA PRO A 125 -19.59 -9.43 14.26
C PRO A 125 -18.62 -8.84 15.28
N TYR A 126 -17.80 -9.74 15.87
CA TYR A 126 -16.80 -9.34 16.87
C TYR A 126 -15.60 -8.67 16.26
N ARG A 127 -14.98 -7.75 16.99
CA ARG A 127 -13.67 -7.17 16.71
C ARG A 127 -12.56 -8.10 17.23
N VAL A 128 -11.38 -8.04 16.61
CA VAL A 128 -10.16 -8.70 17.10
C VAL A 128 -9.44 -7.75 18.04
N ALA A 129 -9.32 -8.11 19.33
CA ALA A 129 -8.74 -7.24 20.36
C ALA A 129 -7.29 -6.85 20.05
N GLU A 130 -6.51 -7.75 19.50
CA GLU A 130 -5.08 -7.58 19.17
C GLU A 130 -4.84 -6.77 17.91
N SER A 131 -5.87 -6.52 17.09
CA SER A 131 -5.74 -5.72 15.86
C SER A 131 -5.59 -4.23 16.20
N PRO A 132 -4.59 -3.54 15.63
CA PRO A 132 -4.35 -2.13 15.96
C PRO A 132 -5.45 -1.18 15.46
N VAL A 133 -6.20 -1.57 14.43
CA VAL A 133 -7.33 -0.81 13.89
C VAL A 133 -8.47 -1.77 13.53
N GLN A 134 -9.68 -1.47 13.99
CA GLN A 134 -10.87 -2.26 13.73
C GLN A 134 -11.97 -1.37 13.15
N MET A 135 -12.56 -1.78 12.05
CA MET A 135 -13.57 -1.02 11.31
C MET A 135 -14.87 -1.81 11.24
N GLU A 136 -15.90 -1.31 11.92
CA GLU A 136 -17.26 -1.87 11.85
C GLU A 136 -17.92 -1.38 10.57
N CYS A 137 -18.46 -2.31 9.78
CA CYS A 137 -18.96 -2.02 8.44
C CYS A 137 -20.36 -2.59 8.19
N LYS A 138 -21.15 -1.86 7.41
CA LYS A 138 -22.41 -2.34 6.79
C LYS A 138 -22.13 -2.69 5.33
N VAL A 139 -22.62 -3.84 4.88
CA VAL A 139 -22.48 -4.29 3.49
C VAL A 139 -23.54 -3.65 2.63
N ASN A 140 -23.12 -2.74 1.73
CA ASN A 140 -24.00 -2.03 0.81
C ASN A 140 -24.38 -2.95 -0.36
N GLU A 141 -23.38 -3.61 -0.97
CA GLU A 141 -23.57 -4.42 -2.17
C GLU A 141 -22.59 -5.59 -2.20
N ILE A 142 -23.01 -6.68 -2.85
CA ILE A 142 -22.17 -7.84 -3.16
C ILE A 142 -22.29 -8.14 -4.65
N ILE A 143 -21.14 -8.09 -5.38
CA ILE A 143 -21.10 -8.29 -6.82
C ILE A 143 -20.28 -9.56 -7.13
N ALA A 144 -20.94 -10.59 -7.64
CA ALA A 144 -20.26 -11.79 -8.12
C ALA A 144 -19.59 -11.50 -9.48
N LEU A 145 -18.27 -11.71 -9.57
CA LEU A 145 -17.49 -11.51 -10.82
C LEU A 145 -17.52 -12.73 -11.73
N GLY A 146 -18.11 -13.83 -11.27
CA GLY A 146 -18.25 -15.07 -12.02
C GLY A 146 -18.74 -16.20 -11.11
N ASN A 147 -18.93 -17.38 -11.70
CA ASN A 147 -19.49 -18.55 -11.02
C ASN A 147 -18.55 -19.78 -10.99
N GLN A 148 -17.32 -19.63 -11.48
CA GLN A 148 -16.33 -20.70 -11.51
C GLN A 148 -15.31 -20.56 -10.36
N GLY A 149 -14.61 -21.65 -10.06
CA GLY A 149 -13.53 -21.64 -9.06
C GLY A 149 -12.47 -20.56 -9.37
N GLY A 150 -12.13 -19.77 -8.36
CA GLY A 150 -11.25 -18.61 -8.50
C GLY A 150 -11.98 -17.28 -8.77
N ALA A 151 -13.27 -17.30 -9.14
CA ALA A 151 -14.05 -16.07 -9.31
C ALA A 151 -14.21 -15.34 -7.97
N GLY A 152 -13.94 -14.02 -7.99
CA GLY A 152 -14.11 -13.13 -6.85
C GLY A 152 -15.57 -12.74 -6.62
N ASN A 153 -15.85 -12.29 -5.39
CA ASN A 153 -17.13 -11.69 -5.02
C ASN A 153 -16.81 -10.38 -4.31
N LEU A 154 -17.05 -9.25 -4.97
CA LEU A 154 -16.78 -7.94 -4.37
C LEU A 154 -17.79 -7.68 -3.26
N ILE A 155 -17.32 -7.55 -2.03
CA ILE A 155 -18.11 -7.10 -0.89
C ILE A 155 -17.80 -5.63 -0.69
N ILE A 156 -18.75 -4.78 -1.04
CA ILE A 156 -18.67 -3.32 -0.92
C ILE A 156 -19.32 -2.94 0.41
N CYS A 157 -18.54 -2.42 1.33
CA CYS A 157 -19.03 -2.09 2.67
C CYS A 157 -18.64 -0.68 3.09
N GLU A 158 -19.57 -0.03 3.79
CA GLU A 158 -19.40 1.30 4.37
C GLU A 158 -18.95 1.18 5.82
N VAL A 159 -17.88 1.89 6.17
CA VAL A 159 -17.38 1.96 7.54
C VAL A 159 -18.32 2.85 8.35
N VAL A 160 -18.92 2.29 9.40
CA VAL A 160 -19.85 2.99 10.31
C VAL A 160 -19.19 3.36 11.64
N LYS A 161 -18.10 2.69 12.01
CA LYS A 161 -17.29 3.02 13.19
C LYS A 161 -15.85 2.53 13.03
N ILE A 162 -14.90 3.33 13.56
CA ILE A 162 -13.47 2.97 13.57
C ILE A 162 -12.99 2.99 15.02
N HIS A 163 -12.25 1.96 15.41
CA HIS A 163 -11.52 1.86 16.66
C HIS A 163 -10.02 1.82 16.35
N ILE A 164 -9.24 2.63 17.03
CA ILE A 164 -7.79 2.75 16.84
C ILE A 164 -7.12 2.66 18.20
N HIS A 165 -6.11 1.82 18.35
CA HIS A 165 -5.31 1.75 19.56
C HIS A 165 -4.46 3.02 19.67
N GLU A 166 -4.47 3.67 20.83
CA GLU A 166 -3.74 4.92 21.06
C GLU A 166 -2.22 4.78 20.89
N ASN A 167 -1.68 3.58 21.16
CA ASN A 167 -0.24 3.31 21.07
C ASN A 167 0.34 3.39 19.65
N ILE A 168 -0.51 3.38 18.60
CA ILE A 168 -0.07 3.54 17.22
C ILE A 168 -0.21 4.98 16.71
N LEU A 169 -0.65 5.92 17.54
CA LEU A 169 -0.81 7.32 17.17
C LEU A 169 0.47 8.12 17.40
N ASP A 170 0.65 9.14 16.57
CA ASP A 170 1.65 10.19 16.76
C ASP A 170 1.13 11.32 17.67
N GLU A 171 1.94 12.35 17.88
CA GLU A 171 1.61 13.51 18.73
C GLU A 171 0.44 14.35 18.16
N LYS A 172 0.08 14.17 16.90
CA LYS A 172 -1.04 14.84 16.22
C LYS A 172 -2.30 13.96 16.17
N ASN A 173 -2.33 12.83 16.86
CA ASN A 173 -3.36 11.81 16.81
C ASN A 173 -3.58 11.21 15.39
N MET A 174 -2.53 11.17 14.56
CA MET A 174 -2.52 10.47 13.29
C MET A 174 -1.83 9.11 13.43
N ILE A 175 -2.21 8.13 12.59
CA ILE A 175 -1.57 6.81 12.62
C ILE A 175 -0.11 6.95 12.18
N ASP A 176 0.81 6.58 13.06
CA ASP A 176 2.24 6.51 12.78
C ASP A 176 2.56 5.22 12.01
N GLN A 177 3.14 5.36 10.82
CA GLN A 177 3.42 4.24 9.92
C GLN A 177 4.46 3.26 10.47
N ASN A 178 5.35 3.70 11.36
CA ASN A 178 6.31 2.84 12.03
C ASN A 178 5.66 2.07 13.20
N LYS A 179 4.79 2.75 13.97
CA LYS A 179 4.15 2.15 15.15
C LYS A 179 3.08 1.11 14.79
N ILE A 180 2.31 1.35 13.72
CA ILE A 180 1.27 0.40 13.28
C ILE A 180 1.86 -0.89 12.73
N ASP A 181 3.08 -0.85 12.19
CA ASP A 181 3.86 -2.00 11.72
C ASP A 181 3.10 -2.96 10.79
N LEU A 182 2.50 -2.40 9.74
CA LEU A 182 1.66 -3.13 8.80
C LEU A 182 2.42 -4.23 8.08
N VAL A 183 1.70 -5.31 7.79
CA VAL A 183 2.14 -6.35 6.86
C VAL A 183 1.21 -6.42 5.65
N SER A 184 1.77 -6.82 4.52
CA SER A 184 1.03 -6.96 3.26
C SER A 184 1.38 -8.26 2.56
N ARG A 185 0.43 -8.83 1.81
CA ARG A 185 0.61 -10.06 1.02
C ARG A 185 1.23 -9.76 -0.33
N LEU A 186 2.17 -10.62 -0.72
CA LEU A 186 2.73 -10.70 -2.08
C LEU A 186 2.30 -12.02 -2.75
N GLY A 187 3.00 -12.42 -3.79
CA GLY A 187 2.81 -13.74 -4.43
C GLY A 187 3.31 -14.90 -3.56
N GLY A 188 2.74 -16.08 -3.77
CA GLY A 188 3.12 -17.29 -3.04
C GLY A 188 2.97 -17.13 -1.52
N ASN A 189 4.02 -17.44 -0.76
CA ASN A 189 4.04 -17.34 0.71
C ASN A 189 4.71 -16.04 1.23
N TRP A 190 5.00 -15.09 0.33
CA TRP A 190 5.71 -13.88 0.71
C TRP A 190 4.79 -12.84 1.35
N TYR A 191 5.34 -12.15 2.34
CA TYR A 191 4.80 -10.96 2.95
C TYR A 191 5.85 -9.85 2.94
N SER A 192 5.42 -8.59 2.95
CA SER A 192 6.28 -7.45 3.27
C SER A 192 5.86 -6.87 4.61
N ARG A 193 6.84 -6.36 5.35
CA ARG A 193 6.67 -5.59 6.57
C ARG A 193 6.97 -4.14 6.26
N SER A 194 5.95 -3.28 6.34
CA SER A 194 5.99 -1.94 5.75
C SER A 194 7.05 -1.05 6.36
N ASN A 195 7.25 -1.09 7.70
CA ASN A 195 8.18 -0.21 8.40
C ASN A 195 9.66 -0.48 8.10
N GLN A 196 10.00 -1.62 7.47
CA GLN A 196 11.38 -1.97 7.11
C GLN A 196 11.87 -1.36 5.78
N GLY A 197 11.00 -0.69 5.03
CA GLY A 197 11.33 -0.14 3.72
C GLY A 197 10.60 1.17 3.43
N LEU A 198 10.20 1.90 4.45
CA LEU A 198 9.53 3.18 4.28
C LEU A 198 10.47 4.21 3.67
N PHE A 199 9.97 4.95 2.70
CA PHE A 199 10.61 6.15 2.16
C PHE A 199 9.52 7.15 1.76
N GLU A 200 9.85 8.42 1.80
CA GLU A 200 8.92 9.48 1.44
C GLU A 200 9.11 9.91 -0.02
N VAL A 201 7.98 10.12 -0.68
CA VAL A 201 7.90 10.79 -1.98
C VAL A 201 6.92 11.94 -1.83
N GLU A 202 7.42 13.17 -1.95
CA GLU A 202 6.59 14.36 -1.86
C GLU A 202 5.60 14.41 -3.03
N LYS A 203 4.31 14.61 -2.70
CA LYS A 203 3.26 14.71 -3.71
C LYS A 203 3.17 16.15 -4.21
N PRO A 204 3.22 16.41 -5.52
CA PRO A 204 3.06 17.75 -6.09
C PRO A 204 1.58 18.17 -6.11
N LEU A 205 0.95 18.31 -4.92
CA LEU A 205 -0.48 18.60 -4.82
C LEU A 205 -0.83 20.06 -5.08
N THR A 206 0.12 20.98 -4.82
CA THR A 206 -0.09 22.43 -4.89
C THR A 206 0.92 23.12 -5.80
N THR A 207 1.92 22.42 -6.29
CA THR A 207 3.01 22.92 -7.13
C THR A 207 2.88 22.39 -8.55
N LEU A 208 3.23 23.21 -9.53
CA LEU A 208 3.34 22.81 -10.94
C LEU A 208 4.81 22.61 -11.26
N GLY A 209 5.27 21.35 -11.25
CA GLY A 209 6.64 21.03 -11.68
C GLY A 209 6.88 21.39 -13.15
N ILE A 210 8.11 21.80 -13.47
CA ILE A 210 8.51 22.13 -14.86
C ILE A 210 8.41 20.94 -15.81
N GLY A 211 8.43 19.70 -15.28
CA GLY A 211 8.42 18.47 -16.07
C GLY A 211 9.80 18.05 -16.58
N VAL A 212 9.91 16.76 -16.95
CA VAL A 212 11.15 16.18 -17.49
C VAL A 212 11.44 16.68 -18.91
N ASP A 213 10.43 17.08 -19.66
CA ASP A 213 10.52 17.62 -21.01
C ASP A 213 11.32 18.94 -21.03
N GLU A 214 11.18 19.78 -20.01
CA GLU A 214 11.91 21.05 -19.88
C GLU A 214 13.35 20.90 -19.35
N ILE A 215 13.75 19.70 -18.92
CA ILE A 215 15.15 19.46 -18.49
C ILE A 215 16.06 19.51 -19.72
N PRO A 216 17.19 20.26 -19.67
CA PRO A 216 18.15 20.34 -20.76
C PRO A 216 18.71 18.97 -21.17
N ASP A 217 18.93 18.79 -22.48
CA ASP A 217 19.37 17.53 -23.06
C ASP A 217 20.68 16.98 -22.48
N PHE A 218 21.63 17.85 -22.11
CA PHE A 218 22.89 17.43 -21.53
C PHE A 218 22.71 16.74 -20.17
N ILE A 219 21.65 17.09 -19.43
CA ILE A 219 21.26 16.43 -18.19
C ILE A 219 20.49 15.14 -18.50
N LYS A 220 19.47 15.20 -19.37
CA LYS A 220 18.66 14.04 -19.73
C LYS A 220 19.47 12.88 -20.30
N LYS A 221 20.52 13.19 -21.06
CA LYS A 221 21.39 12.18 -21.71
C LYS A 221 22.56 11.71 -20.83
N SER A 222 22.69 12.25 -19.64
CA SER A 222 23.74 11.83 -18.70
C SER A 222 23.51 10.38 -18.23
N THR A 223 24.56 9.61 -18.18
CA THR A 223 24.55 8.24 -17.63
C THR A 223 24.54 8.20 -16.09
N VAL A 224 24.67 9.36 -15.45
CA VAL A 224 24.68 9.50 -13.99
C VAL A 224 23.26 9.49 -13.43
N PHE A 225 22.28 10.05 -14.14
CA PHE A 225 20.91 10.17 -13.69
C PHE A 225 20.05 9.04 -14.19
N ASP A 226 19.21 8.51 -13.32
CA ASP A 226 18.13 7.60 -13.66
C ASP A 226 16.78 8.33 -13.80
N GLY A 227 15.71 7.57 -14.09
CA GLY A 227 14.38 8.14 -14.23
C GLY A 227 13.84 8.82 -12.96
N ASN A 228 14.22 8.33 -11.78
CA ASN A 228 13.80 8.94 -10.52
C ASN A 228 14.54 10.28 -10.28
N ASP A 229 15.80 10.36 -10.64
CA ASP A 229 16.57 11.62 -10.57
C ASP A 229 15.97 12.69 -11.48
N LEU A 230 15.63 12.32 -12.73
CA LEU A 230 14.95 13.22 -13.66
C LEU A 230 13.56 13.63 -13.16
N GLY A 231 12.82 12.70 -12.54
CA GLY A 231 11.54 12.99 -11.90
C GLY A 231 11.68 14.03 -10.78
N LYS A 232 12.70 13.90 -9.91
CA LYS A 232 12.97 14.88 -8.84
C LYS A 232 13.35 16.25 -9.44
N LEU A 233 14.20 16.28 -10.46
CA LEU A 233 14.57 17.52 -11.16
C LEU A 233 13.38 18.21 -11.83
N GLY A 234 12.46 17.41 -12.42
CA GLY A 234 11.26 17.95 -13.05
C GLY A 234 10.18 18.42 -12.07
N ASN A 235 10.27 18.05 -10.79
CA ASN A 235 9.27 18.38 -9.77
C ASN A 235 9.55 19.70 -9.02
N ILE A 236 10.21 20.66 -9.65
CA ILE A 236 10.39 22.03 -9.13
C ILE A 236 9.52 23.02 -9.93
N GLU A 237 9.05 24.08 -9.29
CA GLU A 237 8.19 25.09 -9.96
C GLU A 237 8.95 26.00 -10.91
N ALA A 238 10.19 26.33 -10.60
CA ALA A 238 11.03 27.19 -11.42
C ALA A 238 12.51 26.85 -11.24
N LEU A 239 13.30 27.05 -12.29
CA LEU A 239 14.75 26.94 -12.21
C LEU A 239 15.33 28.01 -11.30
N PRO A 240 16.43 27.73 -10.56
CA PRO A 240 17.09 28.74 -9.74
C PRO A 240 17.64 29.86 -10.61
N THR A 241 17.57 31.08 -10.07
CA THR A 241 18.11 32.28 -10.72
C THR A 241 19.64 32.26 -10.72
N GLN A 242 20.24 33.02 -11.62
CA GLN A 242 21.70 33.15 -11.70
C GLN A 242 22.32 33.73 -10.41
N GLU A 243 21.58 34.60 -9.70
CA GLU A 243 21.99 35.11 -8.41
C GLU A 243 22.05 34.04 -7.35
N GLU A 244 21.00 33.20 -7.23
CA GLU A 244 20.94 32.08 -6.29
C GLU A 244 22.03 31.06 -6.56
N ILE A 245 22.32 30.77 -7.84
CA ILE A 245 23.41 29.87 -8.25
C ILE A 245 24.75 30.46 -7.80
N THR A 246 24.98 31.75 -8.06
CA THR A 246 26.24 32.41 -7.72
C THR A 246 26.48 32.43 -6.20
N ILE A 247 25.46 32.76 -5.42
CA ILE A 247 25.53 32.74 -3.96
C ILE A 247 25.83 31.32 -3.44
N PHE A 248 25.09 30.33 -3.95
CA PHE A 248 25.27 28.94 -3.56
C PHE A 248 26.70 28.43 -3.81
N VAL A 249 27.25 28.68 -5.00
CA VAL A 249 28.61 28.29 -5.35
C VAL A 249 29.67 28.99 -4.48
N LYS A 250 29.46 30.29 -4.17
CA LYS A 250 30.38 31.03 -3.26
C LYS A 250 30.40 30.42 -1.86
N GLN A 251 29.29 29.96 -1.36
CA GLN A 251 29.14 29.43 -0.01
C GLN A 251 29.54 27.93 0.10
N ASN A 252 29.67 27.23 -1.03
CA ASN A 252 29.90 25.77 -1.04
C ASN A 252 31.25 25.40 -1.67
N PHE A 253 32.28 25.27 -0.84
CA PHE A 253 33.64 24.96 -1.29
C PHE A 253 33.74 23.61 -2.05
N ALA A 254 32.96 22.60 -1.66
CA ALA A 254 32.97 21.31 -2.34
C ALA A 254 32.42 21.43 -3.77
N VAL A 255 31.34 22.19 -3.96
CA VAL A 255 30.77 22.47 -5.28
C VAL A 255 31.77 23.28 -6.12
N LYS A 256 32.37 24.31 -5.54
CA LYS A 256 33.37 25.12 -6.24
C LYS A 256 34.57 24.30 -6.72
N GLY A 257 35.05 23.35 -5.90
CA GLY A 257 36.13 22.45 -6.27
C GLY A 257 35.74 21.53 -7.45
N VAL A 258 34.56 21.01 -7.46
CA VAL A 258 34.05 20.14 -8.55
C VAL A 258 33.87 20.95 -9.85
N LEU A 259 33.33 22.17 -9.78
CA LEU A 259 33.16 23.04 -10.94
C LEU A 259 34.51 23.45 -11.55
N SER A 260 35.55 23.61 -10.73
CA SER A 260 36.92 23.98 -11.20
C SER A 260 37.61 22.83 -11.93
N SER A 261 37.19 21.59 -11.76
CA SER A 261 37.76 20.43 -12.47
C SER A 261 37.37 20.34 -13.94
N ASP A 262 36.36 21.09 -14.36
CA ASP A 262 35.77 21.10 -15.72
C ASP A 262 35.27 19.71 -16.21
N ASP A 263 35.06 18.78 -15.28
CA ASP A 263 34.64 17.41 -15.53
C ASP A 263 33.11 17.32 -15.35
N GLU A 264 32.38 17.19 -16.47
CA GLU A 264 30.92 17.11 -16.49
C GLU A 264 30.39 15.95 -15.67
N MET A 265 31.06 14.80 -15.73
CA MET A 265 30.68 13.62 -14.94
C MET A 265 30.74 13.88 -13.43
N LYS A 266 31.78 14.57 -12.96
CA LYS A 266 31.90 14.93 -11.54
C LYS A 266 30.84 15.94 -11.12
N ILE A 267 30.48 16.87 -12.00
CA ILE A 267 29.40 17.85 -11.75
C ILE A 267 28.07 17.10 -11.63
N HIS A 268 27.75 16.18 -12.53
CA HIS A 268 26.54 15.36 -12.48
C HIS A 268 26.52 14.47 -11.24
N GLN A 269 27.63 13.84 -10.88
CA GLN A 269 27.74 13.05 -9.64
C GLN A 269 27.48 13.91 -8.40
N LYS A 270 28.01 15.13 -8.38
CA LYS A 270 27.76 16.07 -7.28
C LYS A 270 26.29 16.49 -7.18
N ALA A 271 25.65 16.72 -8.31
CA ALA A 271 24.21 16.97 -8.34
C ALA A 271 23.39 15.77 -7.86
N LYS A 272 23.78 14.54 -8.24
CA LYS A 272 23.14 13.31 -7.76
C LYS A 272 23.25 13.13 -6.25
N GLU A 273 24.35 13.53 -5.61
CA GLU A 273 24.46 13.53 -4.14
C GLU A 273 23.34 14.37 -3.48
N TYR A 274 23.02 15.54 -4.05
CA TYR A 274 21.91 16.37 -3.58
C TYR A 274 20.55 15.69 -3.82
N LEU A 275 20.35 15.10 -5.00
CA LEU A 275 19.12 14.36 -5.31
C LEU A 275 18.89 13.16 -4.38
N ASN A 276 19.96 12.48 -3.97
CA ASN A 276 19.88 11.38 -3.00
C ASN A 276 19.41 11.86 -1.61
N ASN A 277 19.64 13.15 -1.30
CA ASN A 277 19.16 13.81 -0.08
C ASN A 277 17.84 14.58 -0.31
N ASN A 278 17.14 14.34 -1.40
CA ASN A 278 15.91 15.03 -1.81
C ASN A 278 16.03 16.55 -1.96
N ASP A 279 17.23 17.07 -2.23
CA ASP A 279 17.52 18.48 -2.46
C ASP A 279 17.66 18.80 -3.96
N ALA A 280 16.53 18.84 -4.66
CA ALA A 280 16.49 19.11 -6.11
C ALA A 280 16.95 20.53 -6.46
N LEU A 281 16.69 21.52 -5.59
CA LEU A 281 17.12 22.91 -5.84
C LEU A 281 18.63 23.05 -5.81
N SER A 282 19.33 22.44 -4.85
CA SER A 282 20.80 22.45 -4.82
C SER A 282 21.39 21.67 -5.99
N ALA A 283 20.77 20.54 -6.38
CA ALA A 283 21.17 19.80 -7.57
C ALA A 283 21.11 20.68 -8.83
N TRP A 284 20.03 21.42 -9.03
CA TRP A 284 19.88 22.36 -10.13
C TRP A 284 20.94 23.50 -10.09
N LYS A 285 21.24 24.04 -8.91
CA LYS A 285 22.28 25.07 -8.76
C LYS A 285 23.65 24.53 -9.17
N VAL A 286 23.97 23.28 -8.89
CA VAL A 286 25.20 22.62 -9.36
C VAL A 286 25.20 22.46 -10.88
N LEU A 287 24.10 21.94 -11.45
CA LEU A 287 23.98 21.66 -12.89
C LEU A 287 24.01 22.92 -13.78
N LEU A 288 23.47 24.01 -13.27
CA LEU A 288 23.41 25.29 -14.02
C LEU A 288 24.59 26.25 -13.74
N ALA A 289 25.47 25.91 -12.79
CA ALA A 289 26.57 26.79 -12.38
C ALA A 289 27.63 27.05 -13.47
N LYS A 290 27.66 26.27 -14.54
CA LYS A 290 28.59 26.42 -15.67
C LYS A 290 27.97 27.07 -16.92
N LYS A 291 26.71 27.39 -16.87
CA LYS A 291 26.04 28.13 -17.94
C LYS A 291 25.93 29.61 -17.56
#